data_5a63464e3717c00d9ce3140df9b1c7a6
#
_entry.id   5a63464e3717c00d9ce3140df9b1c7a6
#
_cell.length_a   1.000
_cell.length_b   1.000
_cell.length_c   1.000
_cell.angle_alpha   90.00
_cell.angle_beta   90.00
_cell.angle_gamma   90.00
#
_symmetry.space_group_name_H-M   'P 1'
#
loop_
_entity.id
_entity.type
_entity.pdbx_description
1 polymer ?
#
loop_
_entity_poly.entity_id
_entity_poly.type
_entity_poly.pdbx_seq_one_letter_code
_entity_poly.pdbx_strand_id
1 'polypeptide(L)'
;MVTTIALTLQVVSFAQAPTPTKQKKESIKYKVTFIELGSVRCIPCQKMQPILKSVDKKFGDQVKVVFYDVWTEVGKQYAKKYHINLIPTQVFLDESVKEYFRHEGYFPEDKLIEVLKKKGVK
;
A
#
# COMPACT_ATOMS: atom_id res chain seq x y z
N MET A 1 -70.76 -41.29 7.08
CA MET A 1 -70.18 -39.94 7.21
C MET A 1 -68.68 -40.12 7.29
N VAL A 2 -67.98 -39.83 6.20
CA VAL A 2 -66.52 -39.93 6.13
C VAL A 2 -65.97 -38.49 6.08
N THR A 3 -65.36 -38.07 7.18
CA THR A 3 -64.78 -36.72 7.28
C THR A 3 -63.34 -36.80 6.74
N THR A 4 -63.13 -36.27 5.56
CA THR A 4 -61.84 -36.14 4.94
C THR A 4 -61.08 -34.97 5.54
N ILE A 5 -60.01 -35.21 6.32
CA ILE A 5 -59.11 -34.19 6.84
C ILE A 5 -58.08 -33.90 5.76
N ALA A 6 -58.20 -32.75 5.15
CA ALA A 6 -57.17 -32.27 4.20
C ALA A 6 -55.97 -31.72 4.98
N LEU A 7 -54.85 -32.42 4.88
CA LEU A 7 -53.57 -32.02 5.44
C LEU A 7 -52.91 -31.00 4.49
N THR A 8 -52.98 -29.71 4.83
CA THR A 8 -52.30 -28.67 4.07
C THR A 8 -50.79 -28.67 4.41
N LEU A 9 -49.98 -29.13 3.47
CA LEU A 9 -48.54 -28.98 3.57
C LEU A 9 -48.14 -27.50 3.41
N GLN A 10 -47.76 -26.87 4.52
CA GLN A 10 -47.12 -25.55 4.43
C GLN A 10 -45.68 -25.69 4.01
N VAL A 11 -45.36 -25.19 2.82
CA VAL A 11 -43.99 -25.10 2.33
C VAL A 11 -43.34 -23.92 3.03
N VAL A 12 -42.43 -24.22 3.99
CA VAL A 12 -41.61 -23.19 4.61
C VAL A 12 -40.59 -22.76 3.60
N SER A 13 -40.76 -21.57 3.04
CA SER A 13 -39.76 -20.93 2.16
C SER A 13 -38.57 -20.49 3.00
N PHE A 14 -37.45 -21.21 2.92
CA PHE A 14 -36.21 -20.76 3.49
C PHE A 14 -35.72 -19.56 2.70
N ALA A 15 -35.80 -18.37 3.29
CA ALA A 15 -35.15 -17.20 2.78
C ALA A 15 -33.64 -17.43 2.82
N GLN A 16 -33.02 -17.54 1.66
CA GLN A 16 -31.56 -17.64 1.53
C GLN A 16 -30.95 -16.33 2.03
N ALA A 17 -30.09 -16.44 3.04
CA ALA A 17 -29.28 -15.32 3.50
C ALA A 17 -28.45 -14.76 2.33
N PRO A 18 -28.29 -13.43 2.21
CA PRO A 18 -27.47 -12.86 1.14
C PRO A 18 -26.03 -13.33 1.31
N THR A 19 -25.55 -14.05 0.30
CA THR A 19 -24.14 -14.41 0.19
C THR A 19 -23.31 -13.13 0.23
N PRO A 20 -22.24 -13.05 1.03
CA PRO A 20 -21.36 -11.90 1.01
C PRO A 20 -20.76 -11.79 -0.38
N THR A 21 -21.21 -10.80 -1.12
CA THR A 21 -20.62 -10.41 -2.39
C THR A 21 -19.15 -10.09 -2.09
N LYS A 22 -18.22 -10.91 -2.55
CA LYS A 22 -16.81 -10.58 -2.58
C LYS A 22 -16.71 -9.28 -3.38
N GLN A 23 -16.67 -8.15 -2.68
CA GLN A 23 -16.28 -6.90 -3.30
C GLN A 23 -14.90 -7.16 -3.87
N LYS A 24 -14.82 -7.23 -5.19
CA LYS A 24 -13.58 -7.22 -5.95
C LYS A 24 -12.89 -5.92 -5.54
N LYS A 25 -11.93 -6.02 -4.60
CA LYS A 25 -11.07 -4.91 -4.23
C LYS A 25 -10.38 -4.52 -5.52
N GLU A 26 -10.88 -3.46 -6.14
CA GLU A 26 -10.27 -2.89 -7.33
C GLU A 26 -8.84 -2.57 -6.94
N SER A 27 -7.90 -3.30 -7.52
CA SER A 27 -6.48 -3.13 -7.19
C SER A 27 -6.08 -1.76 -7.72
N ILE A 28 -5.91 -0.81 -6.81
CA ILE A 28 -5.38 0.51 -7.15
C ILE A 28 -4.00 0.27 -7.77
N LYS A 29 -3.87 0.56 -9.05
CA LYS A 29 -2.61 0.44 -9.75
C LYS A 29 -1.85 1.75 -9.58
N TYR A 30 -0.85 1.73 -8.72
CA TYR A 30 0.02 2.88 -8.49
C TYR A 30 0.99 3.08 -9.67
N LYS A 31 1.24 4.34 -10.03
CA LYS A 31 2.27 4.71 -11.03
C LYS A 31 3.67 4.53 -10.48
N VAL A 32 3.84 4.81 -9.19
CA VAL A 32 5.11 4.67 -8.47
C VAL A 32 4.86 4.06 -7.10
N THR A 33 5.75 3.18 -6.67
CA THR A 33 5.91 2.82 -5.27
C THR A 33 7.17 3.51 -4.74
N PHE A 34 6.99 4.42 -3.79
CA PHE A 34 8.07 5.12 -3.10
C PHE A 34 8.34 4.44 -1.77
N ILE A 35 9.52 3.88 -1.63
CA ILE A 35 9.95 3.15 -0.44
C ILE A 35 11.03 3.95 0.28
N GLU A 36 10.77 4.31 1.51
CA GLU A 36 11.73 4.86 2.45
C GLU A 36 12.26 3.78 3.37
N LEU A 37 13.56 3.52 3.32
CA LEU A 37 14.24 2.61 4.24
C LEU A 37 15.04 3.46 5.22
N GLY A 38 14.63 3.43 6.47
CA GLY A 38 15.19 4.28 7.51
C GLY A 38 14.96 3.71 8.91
N SER A 39 14.97 4.57 9.91
CA SER A 39 14.57 4.24 11.28
C SER A 39 13.97 5.48 11.95
N VAL A 40 13.01 5.24 12.83
CA VAL A 40 12.40 6.31 13.65
C VAL A 40 13.39 6.96 14.62
N ARG A 41 14.52 6.32 14.88
CA ARG A 41 15.60 6.83 15.77
C ARG A 41 16.77 7.46 15.02
N CYS A 42 16.75 7.43 13.71
CA CYS A 42 17.80 8.02 12.86
C CYS A 42 17.45 9.48 12.57
N ILE A 43 18.33 10.42 12.90
CA ILE A 43 18.07 11.87 12.77
C ILE A 43 17.75 12.29 11.32
N PRO A 44 18.57 11.98 10.30
CA PRO A 44 18.24 12.34 8.92
C PRO A 44 16.99 11.61 8.41
N CYS A 45 16.69 10.41 8.93
CA CYS A 45 15.44 9.69 8.61
C CYS A 45 14.21 10.41 9.18
N GLN A 46 14.33 11.00 10.37
CA GLN A 46 13.25 11.79 10.97
C GLN A 46 12.88 13.00 10.11
N LYS A 47 13.88 13.62 9.45
CA LYS A 47 13.65 14.73 8.52
C LYS A 47 12.89 14.30 7.26
N MET A 48 12.93 13.03 6.90
CA MET A 48 12.15 12.48 5.79
C MET A 48 10.67 12.27 6.15
N GLN A 49 10.31 12.11 7.42
CA GLN A 49 8.92 11.79 7.82
C GLN A 49 7.89 12.84 7.35
N PRO A 50 8.11 14.16 7.48
CA PRO A 50 7.20 15.15 6.94
C PRO A 50 7.06 15.07 5.41
N ILE A 51 8.15 14.72 4.71
CA ILE A 51 8.16 14.58 3.25
C ILE A 51 7.31 13.38 2.83
N LEU A 52 7.45 12.23 3.51
CA LEU A 52 6.61 11.07 3.26
C LEU A 52 5.12 11.40 3.42
N LYS A 53 4.76 12.07 4.50
CA LYS A 53 3.37 12.51 4.76
C LYS A 53 2.87 13.48 3.70
N SER A 54 3.70 14.42 3.28
CA SER A 54 3.36 15.39 2.23
C SER A 54 3.12 14.71 0.88
N VAL A 55 4.00 13.79 0.50
CA VAL A 55 3.87 13.02 -0.75
C VAL A 55 2.62 12.14 -0.73
N ASP A 56 2.36 11.46 0.38
CA ASP A 56 1.16 10.64 0.54
C ASP A 56 -0.12 11.48 0.44
N LYS A 57 -0.12 12.64 1.06
CA LYS A 57 -1.26 13.57 0.99
C LYS A 57 -1.50 14.12 -0.42
N LYS A 58 -0.43 14.49 -1.14
CA LYS A 58 -0.52 15.11 -2.47
C LYS A 58 -0.76 14.10 -3.58
N PHE A 59 -0.18 12.92 -3.49
CA PHE A 59 -0.11 11.93 -4.57
C PHE A 59 -0.54 10.53 -4.18
N GLY A 60 -1.19 10.34 -3.03
CA GLY A 60 -1.53 9.03 -2.48
C GLY A 60 -2.47 8.17 -3.34
N ASP A 61 -3.15 8.76 -4.31
CA ASP A 61 -3.94 8.08 -5.34
C ASP A 61 -3.08 7.53 -6.50
N GLN A 62 -1.87 8.07 -6.69
CA GLN A 62 -0.94 7.71 -7.76
C GLN A 62 0.34 7.05 -7.25
N VAL A 63 0.73 7.33 -6.02
CA VAL A 63 1.98 6.90 -5.39
C VAL A 63 1.69 6.12 -4.13
N LYS A 64 2.18 4.89 -4.08
CA LYS A 64 2.19 4.10 -2.84
C LYS A 64 3.42 4.48 -2.03
N VAL A 65 3.22 5.10 -0.87
CA VAL A 65 4.30 5.45 0.07
C VAL A 65 4.46 4.33 1.09
N VAL A 66 5.67 3.82 1.21
CA VAL A 66 6.02 2.71 2.12
C VAL A 66 7.22 3.11 2.96
N PHE A 67 7.15 2.89 4.26
CA PHE A 67 8.25 3.06 5.19
C PHE A 67 8.64 1.73 5.85
N TYR A 68 9.92 1.40 5.82
CA TYR A 68 10.48 0.26 6.54
C TYR A 68 11.50 0.74 7.56
N ASP A 69 11.25 0.46 8.84
CA ASP A 69 12.25 0.67 9.90
C ASP A 69 13.21 -0.52 9.91
N VAL A 70 14.39 -0.31 9.31
CA VAL A 70 15.39 -1.36 9.11
C VAL A 70 16.13 -1.75 10.39
N TRP A 71 15.91 -1.03 11.47
CA TRP A 71 16.45 -1.39 12.80
C TRP A 71 15.51 -2.31 13.61
N THR A 72 14.37 -2.68 13.02
CA THR A 72 13.48 -3.70 13.54
C THR A 72 13.76 -5.07 12.91
N GLU A 73 13.36 -6.16 13.56
CA GLU A 73 13.53 -7.51 13.00
C GLU A 73 12.78 -7.68 11.65
N VAL A 74 11.58 -7.13 11.56
CA VAL A 74 10.80 -7.15 10.30
C VAL A 74 11.48 -6.29 9.23
N GLY A 75 11.94 -5.10 9.59
CA GLY A 75 12.53 -4.15 8.64
C GLY A 75 13.89 -4.59 8.09
N LYS A 76 14.68 -5.34 8.85
CA LYS A 76 15.98 -5.87 8.40
C LYS A 76 15.90 -6.66 7.10
N GLN A 77 14.81 -7.38 6.87
CA GLN A 77 14.58 -8.16 5.65
C GLN A 77 14.54 -7.26 4.42
N TYR A 78 13.96 -6.08 4.56
CA TYR A 78 13.85 -5.11 3.46
C TYR A 78 15.19 -4.42 3.18
N ALA A 79 16.00 -4.18 4.21
CA ALA A 79 17.38 -3.70 4.03
C ALA A 79 18.19 -4.66 3.13
N LYS A 80 18.06 -5.95 3.36
CA LYS A 80 18.70 -6.99 2.53
C LYS A 80 18.07 -7.06 1.14
N LYS A 81 16.75 -7.08 1.07
CA LYS A 81 16.01 -7.16 -0.20
C LYS A 81 16.37 -6.04 -1.16
N TYR A 82 16.52 -4.82 -0.67
CA TYR A 82 16.84 -3.65 -1.48
C TYR A 82 18.34 -3.32 -1.53
N HIS A 83 19.19 -4.14 -0.91
CA HIS A 83 20.66 -3.97 -0.92
C HIS A 83 21.10 -2.58 -0.48
N ILE A 84 20.55 -2.05 0.61
CA ILE A 84 20.88 -0.72 1.09
C ILE A 84 22.22 -0.72 1.85
N ASN A 85 22.98 0.37 1.69
CA ASN A 85 24.29 0.56 2.34
C ASN A 85 24.21 1.50 3.53
N LEU A 86 23.24 2.43 3.52
CA LEU A 86 23.05 3.43 4.58
C LEU A 86 21.57 3.83 4.68
N ILE A 87 21.22 4.52 5.74
CA ILE A 87 19.90 5.08 5.95
C ILE A 87 19.98 6.60 6.17
N PRO A 88 18.97 7.37 5.72
CA PRO A 88 17.83 6.90 4.91
C PRO A 88 18.25 6.58 3.47
N THR A 89 17.56 5.63 2.85
CA THR A 89 17.64 5.36 1.41
C THR A 89 16.24 5.34 0.83
N GLN A 90 16.04 6.04 -0.27
CA GLN A 90 14.80 6.08 -1.02
C GLN A 90 14.91 5.18 -2.26
N VAL A 91 13.96 4.29 -2.44
CA VAL A 91 13.85 3.40 -3.61
C VAL A 91 12.53 3.67 -4.31
N PHE A 92 12.58 3.86 -5.62
CA PHE A 92 11.41 4.16 -6.44
C PHE A 92 11.20 3.04 -7.45
N LEU A 93 10.02 2.42 -7.39
CA LEU A 93 9.60 1.35 -8.29
C LEU A 93 8.52 1.89 -9.24
N ASP A 94 8.58 1.46 -10.50
CA ASP A 94 7.55 1.79 -11.50
C ASP A 94 6.29 0.90 -11.38
N GLU A 95 5.35 1.05 -12.30
CA GLU A 95 4.13 0.24 -12.33
C GLU A 95 4.38 -1.27 -12.42
N SER A 96 5.53 -1.68 -12.99
CA SER A 96 5.95 -3.07 -13.11
C SER A 96 6.73 -3.56 -11.90
N VAL A 97 6.80 -2.75 -10.83
CA VAL A 97 7.54 -3.04 -9.59
C VAL A 97 9.06 -3.15 -9.85
N LYS A 98 9.53 -2.47 -10.88
CA LYS A 98 10.95 -2.39 -11.23
C LYS A 98 11.56 -1.09 -10.70
N GLU A 99 12.71 -1.19 -10.03
CA GLU A 99 13.44 0.00 -9.56
C GLU A 99 13.91 0.85 -10.75
N TYR A 100 13.58 2.14 -10.72
CA TYR A 100 14.03 3.08 -11.75
C TYR A 100 14.86 4.24 -11.19
N PHE A 101 14.83 4.44 -9.87
CA PHE A 101 15.62 5.48 -9.21
C PHE A 101 15.89 5.12 -7.75
N ARG A 102 17.03 5.59 -7.25
CA ARG A 102 17.44 5.42 -5.85
C ARG A 102 18.21 6.65 -5.40
N HIS A 103 18.01 7.04 -4.16
CA HIS A 103 18.77 8.12 -3.51
C HIS A 103 19.17 7.69 -2.11
N GLU A 104 20.38 8.04 -1.70
CA GLU A 104 20.91 7.79 -0.36
C GLU A 104 21.05 9.11 0.42
N GLY A 105 20.63 9.10 1.68
CA GLY A 105 20.62 10.28 2.55
C GLY A 105 19.32 11.09 2.47
N TYR A 106 19.32 12.27 3.08
CA TYR A 106 18.19 13.19 3.02
C TYR A 106 17.88 13.60 1.58
N PHE A 107 16.61 13.55 1.20
CA PHE A 107 16.15 13.87 -0.14
C PHE A 107 15.11 14.99 -0.09
N PRO A 108 15.43 16.21 -0.56
CA PRO A 108 14.48 17.32 -0.56
C PRO A 108 13.20 16.99 -1.34
N GLU A 109 12.05 17.45 -0.83
CA GLU A 109 10.74 17.11 -1.41
C GLU A 109 10.60 17.52 -2.88
N ASP A 110 11.11 18.71 -3.25
CA ASP A 110 11.06 19.19 -4.65
C ASP A 110 11.79 18.24 -5.61
N LYS A 111 12.96 17.74 -5.21
CA LYS A 111 13.72 16.77 -5.99
C LYS A 111 13.04 15.41 -6.05
N LEU A 112 12.45 14.99 -4.95
CA LEU A 112 11.67 13.76 -4.89
C LEU A 112 10.47 13.82 -5.85
N ILE A 113 9.75 14.93 -5.87
CA ILE A 113 8.61 15.14 -6.77
C ILE A 113 9.06 15.09 -8.24
N GLU A 114 10.22 15.64 -8.59
CA GLU A 114 10.78 15.51 -9.95
C GLU A 114 10.96 14.04 -10.36
N VAL A 115 11.41 13.20 -9.44
CA VAL A 115 11.55 11.74 -9.68
C VAL A 115 10.19 11.07 -9.91
N LEU A 116 9.18 11.44 -9.13
CA LEU A 116 7.81 10.93 -9.31
C LEU A 116 7.23 11.30 -10.67
N LYS A 117 7.44 12.55 -11.09
CA LYS A 117 6.95 13.07 -12.38
C LYS A 117 7.53 12.35 -13.59
N LYS A 118 8.73 11.78 -13.49
CA LYS A 118 9.34 10.97 -14.56
C LYS A 118 8.49 9.77 -14.96
N LYS A 119 7.62 9.29 -14.07
CA LYS A 119 6.69 8.17 -14.30
C LYS A 119 5.24 8.62 -14.46
N GLY A 120 5.02 9.89 -14.78
CA GLY A 120 3.71 10.43 -15.11
C GLY A 120 2.84 10.76 -13.89
N VAL A 121 3.41 10.87 -12.70
CA VAL A 121 2.70 11.40 -11.52
C VAL A 121 2.42 12.90 -11.73
N LYS A 122 1.18 13.29 -11.49
CA LYS A 122 0.70 14.67 -11.70
C LYS A 122 0.15 15.28 -10.42
#